data_725823c892aa4fab0abfed255eb1ae70
#
_entry.id   725823c892aa4fab0abfed255eb1ae70
#
_cell.length_a   1.000
_cell.length_b   1.000
_cell.length_c   1.000
_cell.angle_alpha   90.00
_cell.angle_beta   90.00
_cell.angle_gamma   90.00
#
_symmetry.space_group_name_H-M   'P 1'
#
loop_
_entity.id
_entity.type
_entity.pdbx_description
1 polymer ?
#
loop_
_entity_poly.entity_id
_entity_poly.type
_entity_poly.pdbx_seq_one_letter_code
_entity_poly.pdbx_strand_id
1 'polypeptide(L)'
;MRKVRVALGEESYDILIGYGLEKELQSFVQESGFSKQAMLVTDSNVGPLYGEKVRAILEAGGLHVSVVTIPAGESSKCLAVAEKLYTRAIELGLDRKSPIFALGGGVVGDLAGFIAATYMRGVPFVQLPTSLLAQVDSSVGGKVAVNHALGKNLIGAFYQPKGVFMDLSMMESLPKREIATGLGEIIKYGIIYDADFFVYLEQHADAVLALEREAAVHMIARSCEIKAAVVSEDEKESGLRRILNFGHTMAHAIEKETGYIRYNHGEAVAIGMIGAADISARLGMIPEADVARVEALVARMQLPTKAEGCTVDAMYRDIFHDKKTINGKVNWVLMQGIGKVTCRNDVPEDIVREAMAARIGK
;
A
#
# COMPACT_ATOMS: atom_id res chain seq x y z
N MET A 1 1.48 -5.27 21.30
CA MET A 1 0.56 -5.69 20.25
C MET A 1 -0.63 -4.74 20.16
N ARG A 2 -1.02 -4.35 18.96
CA ARG A 2 -2.23 -3.57 18.64
C ARG A 2 -3.14 -4.39 17.73
N LYS A 3 -4.43 -4.16 17.84
CA LYS A 3 -5.45 -4.79 17.00
C LYS A 3 -6.31 -3.68 16.37
N VAL A 4 -6.45 -3.71 15.05
CA VAL A 4 -7.28 -2.77 14.29
C VAL A 4 -8.36 -3.56 13.56
N ARG A 5 -9.61 -3.15 13.70
CA ARG A 5 -10.76 -3.78 13.03
C ARG A 5 -11.08 -3.07 11.72
N VAL A 6 -11.17 -3.81 10.63
CA VAL A 6 -11.77 -3.33 9.36
C VAL A 6 -13.23 -3.80 9.35
N ALA A 7 -14.17 -2.86 9.47
CA ALA A 7 -15.58 -3.16 9.63
C ALA A 7 -16.31 -3.14 8.27
N LEU A 8 -16.61 -4.33 7.73
CA LEU A 8 -17.24 -4.54 6.42
C LEU A 8 -18.39 -5.58 6.51
N GLY A 9 -19.17 -5.53 7.60
CA GLY A 9 -20.22 -6.51 7.82
C GLY A 9 -19.67 -7.94 7.95
N GLU A 10 -20.14 -8.84 7.10
CA GLU A 10 -19.70 -10.26 7.09
C GLU A 10 -18.25 -10.42 6.60
N GLU A 11 -17.72 -9.48 5.81
CA GLU A 11 -16.34 -9.47 5.31
C GLU A 11 -15.36 -8.76 6.26
N SER A 12 -15.80 -8.42 7.48
CA SER A 12 -14.97 -7.76 8.48
C SER A 12 -13.82 -8.67 8.93
N TYR A 13 -12.64 -8.07 9.13
CA TYR A 13 -11.45 -8.79 9.59
C TYR A 13 -10.61 -7.96 10.56
N ASP A 14 -9.68 -8.61 11.22
CA ASP A 14 -8.76 -7.98 12.16
C ASP A 14 -7.35 -7.88 11.57
N ILE A 15 -6.68 -6.77 11.87
CA ILE A 15 -5.27 -6.53 11.62
C ILE A 15 -4.56 -6.59 12.96
N LEU A 16 -3.64 -7.54 13.14
CA LEU A 16 -2.78 -7.65 14.31
C LEU A 16 -1.41 -7.07 14.00
N ILE A 17 -0.92 -6.18 14.87
CA ILE A 17 0.31 -5.42 14.67
C ILE A 17 1.19 -5.56 15.92
N GLY A 18 2.41 -6.05 15.74
CA GLY A 18 3.32 -6.24 16.88
C GLY A 18 4.58 -7.00 16.52
N TYR A 19 5.27 -7.45 17.52
CA TYR A 19 6.48 -8.26 17.42
C TYR A 19 6.20 -9.65 17.99
N GLY A 20 6.58 -10.71 17.24
CA GLY A 20 6.44 -12.07 17.69
C GLY A 20 4.99 -12.53 17.73
N LEU A 21 4.27 -12.48 16.62
CA LEU A 21 2.85 -12.83 16.49
C LEU A 21 2.61 -14.34 16.22
N GLU A 22 3.58 -15.21 16.54
CA GLU A 22 3.51 -16.62 16.26
C GLU A 22 2.30 -17.30 16.91
N LYS A 23 2.03 -16.97 18.19
CA LYS A 23 0.91 -17.55 18.95
C LYS A 23 -0.44 -17.11 18.42
N GLU A 24 -0.55 -15.83 18.10
CA GLU A 24 -1.76 -15.21 17.54
C GLU A 24 -2.10 -15.83 16.18
N LEU A 25 -1.09 -15.99 15.30
CA LEU A 25 -1.27 -16.63 14.00
C LEU A 25 -1.67 -18.10 14.15
N GLN A 26 -1.03 -18.84 15.06
CA GLN A 26 -1.37 -20.24 15.34
C GLN A 26 -2.80 -20.39 15.86
N SER A 27 -3.21 -19.58 16.84
CA SER A 27 -4.58 -19.59 17.39
C SER A 27 -5.61 -19.23 16.31
N PHE A 28 -5.33 -18.23 15.50
CA PHE A 28 -6.19 -17.84 14.38
C PHE A 28 -6.42 -19.01 13.41
N VAL A 29 -5.36 -19.72 13.04
CA VAL A 29 -5.47 -20.90 12.16
C VAL A 29 -6.35 -21.99 12.78
N GLN A 30 -6.17 -22.29 14.08
CA GLN A 30 -6.95 -23.31 14.79
C GLN A 30 -8.44 -22.95 14.86
N GLU A 31 -8.77 -21.69 14.97
CA GLU A 31 -10.16 -21.20 15.13
C GLU A 31 -10.87 -20.95 13.79
N SER A 32 -10.12 -20.82 12.68
CA SER A 32 -10.67 -20.39 11.37
C SER A 32 -11.50 -21.44 10.64
N GLY A 33 -11.47 -22.71 11.05
CA GLY A 33 -12.18 -23.79 10.38
C GLY A 33 -11.69 -24.06 8.95
N PHE A 34 -10.43 -23.77 8.66
CA PHE A 34 -9.79 -24.04 7.38
C PHE A 34 -9.66 -25.55 7.12
N SER A 35 -9.63 -25.93 5.83
CA SER A 35 -9.18 -27.26 5.43
C SER A 35 -7.69 -27.43 5.70
N LYS A 36 -7.23 -28.68 5.84
CA LYS A 36 -5.84 -28.95 6.23
C LYS A 36 -4.80 -28.51 5.20
N GLN A 37 -5.12 -28.58 3.91
CA GLN A 37 -4.19 -28.18 2.85
C GLN A 37 -4.13 -26.67 2.73
N ALA A 38 -2.93 -26.11 2.72
CA ALA A 38 -2.69 -24.67 2.61
C ALA A 38 -1.54 -24.34 1.65
N MET A 39 -1.62 -23.22 0.98
CA MET A 39 -0.55 -22.68 0.14
C MET A 39 0.01 -21.41 0.75
N LEU A 40 1.32 -21.37 1.00
CA LEU A 40 2.07 -20.19 1.42
C LEU A 40 2.80 -19.61 0.22
N VAL A 41 2.32 -18.51 -0.32
CA VAL A 41 2.96 -17.80 -1.43
C VAL A 41 3.95 -16.79 -0.89
N THR A 42 5.18 -16.84 -1.38
CA THR A 42 6.26 -15.91 -1.01
C THR A 42 7.14 -15.61 -2.22
N ASP A 43 8.11 -14.72 -2.08
CA ASP A 43 9.06 -14.41 -3.15
C ASP A 43 10.50 -14.86 -2.82
N SER A 44 11.37 -14.76 -3.83
CA SER A 44 12.78 -15.21 -3.74
C SER A 44 13.63 -14.40 -2.75
N ASN A 45 13.17 -13.24 -2.26
CA ASN A 45 13.86 -12.46 -1.23
C ASN A 45 13.36 -12.82 0.16
N VAL A 46 12.03 -12.91 0.34
CA VAL A 46 11.37 -13.11 1.64
C VAL A 46 11.34 -14.59 2.04
N GLY A 47 11.12 -15.49 1.07
CA GLY A 47 11.03 -16.92 1.30
C GLY A 47 12.22 -17.51 2.06
N PRO A 48 13.49 -17.26 1.65
CA PRO A 48 14.68 -17.73 2.37
C PRO A 48 14.81 -17.20 3.80
N LEU A 49 14.27 -16.03 4.10
CA LEU A 49 14.38 -15.39 5.42
C LEU A 49 13.31 -15.89 6.40
N TYR A 50 12.09 -16.04 5.94
CA TYR A 50 10.92 -16.21 6.82
C TYR A 50 10.04 -17.40 6.45
N GLY A 51 10.18 -17.99 5.25
CA GLY A 51 9.27 -19.00 4.72
C GLY A 51 9.16 -20.23 5.62
N GLU A 52 10.29 -20.79 6.04
CA GLU A 52 10.31 -21.98 6.92
C GLU A 52 9.78 -21.67 8.33
N LYS A 53 10.11 -20.50 8.88
CA LYS A 53 9.57 -20.08 10.19
C LYS A 53 8.05 -20.00 10.15
N VAL A 54 7.49 -19.32 9.14
CA VAL A 54 6.04 -19.16 8.98
C VAL A 54 5.37 -20.49 8.68
N ARG A 55 5.95 -21.34 7.82
CA ARG A 55 5.46 -22.69 7.57
C ARG A 55 5.30 -23.47 8.85
N ALA A 56 6.33 -23.51 9.70
CA ALA A 56 6.29 -24.25 10.96
C ALA A 56 5.20 -23.73 11.92
N ILE A 57 4.96 -22.41 11.96
CA ILE A 57 3.89 -21.81 12.78
C ILE A 57 2.51 -22.27 12.27
N LEU A 58 2.29 -22.24 10.97
CA LEU A 58 1.03 -22.65 10.36
C LEU A 58 0.78 -24.16 10.51
N GLU A 59 1.83 -24.99 10.39
CA GLU A 59 1.77 -26.43 10.63
C GLU A 59 1.47 -26.77 12.09
N ALA A 60 2.05 -26.03 13.03
CA ALA A 60 1.70 -26.14 14.45
C ALA A 60 0.25 -25.71 14.73
N GLY A 61 -0.37 -24.90 13.87
CA GLY A 61 -1.80 -24.60 13.86
C GLY A 61 -2.68 -25.72 13.29
N GLY A 62 -2.09 -26.79 12.72
CA GLY A 62 -2.80 -27.98 12.22
C GLY A 62 -2.93 -28.04 10.69
N LEU A 63 -2.25 -27.17 9.94
CA LEU A 63 -2.25 -27.17 8.48
C LEU A 63 -1.13 -28.05 7.90
N HIS A 64 -1.32 -28.49 6.65
CA HIS A 64 -0.27 -29.03 5.79
C HIS A 64 0.11 -27.96 4.77
N VAL A 65 1.27 -27.34 4.96
CA VAL A 65 1.64 -26.11 4.23
C VAL A 65 2.63 -26.39 3.11
N SER A 66 2.24 -26.03 1.90
CA SER A 66 3.14 -26.02 0.74
C SER A 66 3.62 -24.60 0.45
N VAL A 67 4.92 -24.38 0.54
CA VAL A 67 5.54 -23.09 0.19
C VAL A 67 5.73 -22.99 -1.32
N VAL A 68 5.24 -21.91 -1.91
CA VAL A 68 5.39 -21.62 -3.34
C VAL A 68 6.09 -20.26 -3.50
N THR A 69 7.30 -20.32 -4.04
CA THR A 69 8.13 -19.12 -4.22
C THR A 69 8.04 -18.59 -5.64
N ILE A 70 7.73 -17.31 -5.78
CA ILE A 70 7.78 -16.58 -7.07
C ILE A 70 9.06 -15.74 -7.15
N PRO A 71 9.53 -15.33 -8.34
CA PRO A 71 10.59 -14.33 -8.45
C PRO A 71 10.19 -13.03 -7.77
N ALA A 72 11.11 -12.40 -7.03
CA ALA A 72 10.85 -11.10 -6.42
C ALA A 72 10.72 -9.99 -7.48
N GLY A 73 9.91 -8.97 -7.20
CA GLY A 73 9.75 -7.77 -8.01
C GLY A 73 8.44 -7.72 -8.80
N GLU A 74 8.13 -6.51 -9.28
CA GLU A 74 6.85 -6.14 -9.91
C GLU A 74 6.54 -6.96 -11.17
N SER A 75 7.55 -7.46 -11.88
CA SER A 75 7.39 -8.31 -13.07
C SER A 75 6.68 -9.64 -12.80
N SER A 76 6.70 -10.11 -11.56
CA SER A 76 5.98 -11.33 -11.15
C SER A 76 4.47 -11.13 -10.99
N LYS A 77 4.02 -9.87 -10.88
CA LYS A 77 2.60 -9.52 -10.71
C LYS A 77 1.86 -9.55 -12.06
N CYS A 78 1.77 -10.71 -12.69
CA CYS A 78 1.19 -10.88 -14.03
C CYS A 78 0.42 -12.20 -14.18
N LEU A 79 -0.42 -12.29 -15.24
CA LEU A 79 -1.24 -13.46 -15.50
C LEU A 79 -0.43 -14.74 -15.72
N ALA A 80 0.75 -14.65 -16.32
CA ALA A 80 1.61 -15.82 -16.54
C ALA A 80 2.13 -16.46 -15.23
N VAL A 81 2.40 -15.65 -14.21
CA VAL A 81 2.74 -16.16 -12.87
C VAL A 81 1.49 -16.63 -12.15
N ALA A 82 0.37 -15.93 -12.31
CA ALA A 82 -0.92 -16.37 -11.76
C ALA A 82 -1.32 -17.77 -12.25
N GLU A 83 -1.15 -18.07 -13.55
CA GLU A 83 -1.41 -19.40 -14.13
C GLU A 83 -0.59 -20.50 -13.43
N LYS A 84 0.70 -20.25 -13.15
CA LYS A 84 1.55 -21.19 -12.43
C LYS A 84 1.06 -21.43 -11.00
N LEU A 85 0.58 -20.37 -10.33
CA LEU A 85 0.02 -20.50 -8.98
C LEU A 85 -1.31 -21.26 -8.97
N TYR A 86 -2.18 -21.09 -9.96
CA TYR A 86 -3.38 -21.94 -10.12
C TYR A 86 -3.01 -23.40 -10.32
N THR A 87 -2.04 -23.70 -11.20
CA THR A 87 -1.55 -25.05 -11.42
C THR A 87 -1.10 -25.67 -10.12
N ARG A 88 -0.30 -24.95 -9.32
CA ARG A 88 0.15 -25.45 -8.02
C ARG A 88 -1.01 -25.67 -7.04
N ALA A 89 -1.99 -24.76 -6.99
CA ALA A 89 -3.16 -24.90 -6.13
C ALA A 89 -3.96 -26.19 -6.49
N ILE A 90 -4.10 -26.51 -7.78
CA ILE A 90 -4.76 -27.72 -8.27
C ILE A 90 -3.95 -28.97 -7.92
N GLU A 91 -2.64 -28.99 -8.18
CA GLU A 91 -1.74 -30.11 -7.87
C GLU A 91 -1.71 -30.43 -6.37
N LEU A 92 -1.79 -29.39 -5.53
CA LEU A 92 -1.84 -29.53 -4.07
C LEU A 92 -3.21 -29.99 -3.56
N GLY A 93 -4.21 -30.08 -4.43
CA GLY A 93 -5.57 -30.48 -4.06
C GLY A 93 -6.25 -29.47 -3.13
N LEU A 94 -6.01 -28.16 -3.32
CA LEU A 94 -6.68 -27.15 -2.52
C LEU A 94 -8.18 -27.16 -2.78
N ASP A 95 -8.99 -27.18 -1.75
CA ASP A 95 -10.44 -27.07 -1.78
C ASP A 95 -10.92 -25.64 -1.43
N ARG A 96 -12.25 -25.43 -1.41
CA ARG A 96 -12.86 -24.11 -1.15
C ARG A 96 -12.59 -23.56 0.26
N LYS A 97 -12.13 -24.37 1.20
CA LYS A 97 -11.77 -23.95 2.56
C LYS A 97 -10.26 -23.93 2.80
N SER A 98 -9.47 -24.29 1.80
CA SER A 98 -8.01 -24.28 1.86
C SER A 98 -7.50 -22.85 1.83
N PRO A 99 -6.76 -22.35 2.85
CA PRO A 99 -6.31 -20.98 2.89
C PRO A 99 -5.08 -20.77 1.99
N ILE A 100 -5.02 -19.58 1.39
CA ILE A 100 -3.82 -19.03 0.75
C ILE A 100 -3.24 -17.95 1.66
N PHE A 101 -1.99 -18.13 2.08
CA PHE A 101 -1.24 -17.15 2.85
C PHE A 101 -0.29 -16.40 1.92
N ALA A 102 -0.25 -15.07 2.04
CA ALA A 102 0.66 -14.20 1.31
C ALA A 102 1.76 -13.69 2.26
N LEU A 103 2.96 -14.22 2.15
CA LEU A 103 4.12 -13.81 2.94
C LEU A 103 5.06 -12.96 2.07
N GLY A 104 4.98 -11.64 2.15
CA GLY A 104 5.81 -10.77 1.31
C GLY A 104 5.37 -9.32 1.27
N GLY A 105 5.90 -8.56 0.34
CA GLY A 105 5.50 -7.20 0.03
C GLY A 105 4.18 -7.14 -0.76
N GLY A 106 3.83 -5.94 -1.25
CA GLY A 106 2.59 -5.69 -1.99
C GLY A 106 2.40 -6.55 -3.23
N VAL A 107 3.48 -6.89 -3.94
CA VAL A 107 3.44 -7.78 -5.12
C VAL A 107 2.90 -9.16 -4.75
N VAL A 108 3.44 -9.75 -3.68
CA VAL A 108 3.00 -11.07 -3.20
C VAL A 108 1.57 -11.00 -2.67
N GLY A 109 1.25 -9.95 -1.89
CA GLY A 109 -0.10 -9.73 -1.34
C GLY A 109 -1.16 -9.62 -2.44
N ASP A 110 -0.93 -8.78 -3.44
CA ASP A 110 -1.86 -8.56 -4.54
C ASP A 110 -2.03 -9.80 -5.42
N LEU A 111 -0.92 -10.48 -5.76
CA LEU A 111 -0.96 -11.66 -6.62
C LEU A 111 -1.63 -12.84 -5.89
N ALA A 112 -1.23 -13.15 -4.66
CA ALA A 112 -1.83 -14.24 -3.88
C ALA A 112 -3.31 -13.97 -3.58
N GLY A 113 -3.66 -12.72 -3.30
CA GLY A 113 -5.05 -12.31 -3.12
C GLY A 113 -5.87 -12.42 -4.39
N PHE A 114 -5.29 -12.10 -5.56
CA PHE A 114 -5.93 -12.31 -6.86
C PHE A 114 -6.20 -13.79 -7.13
N ILE A 115 -5.23 -14.67 -6.82
CA ILE A 115 -5.42 -16.12 -6.90
C ILE A 115 -6.54 -16.55 -5.95
N ALA A 116 -6.51 -16.10 -4.70
CA ALA A 116 -7.54 -16.44 -3.73
C ALA A 116 -8.94 -16.01 -4.15
N ALA A 117 -9.08 -14.83 -4.73
CA ALA A 117 -10.35 -14.30 -5.23
C ALA A 117 -10.95 -15.10 -6.39
N THR A 118 -10.13 -15.69 -7.22
CA THR A 118 -10.55 -16.29 -8.48
C THR A 118 -10.49 -17.82 -8.51
N TYR A 119 -9.57 -18.45 -7.77
CA TYR A 119 -9.51 -19.90 -7.61
C TYR A 119 -10.79 -20.42 -6.93
N MET A 120 -11.45 -21.38 -7.56
CA MET A 120 -12.75 -21.94 -7.12
C MET A 120 -13.84 -20.88 -6.84
N ARG A 121 -13.75 -19.67 -7.39
CA ARG A 121 -14.62 -18.50 -7.16
C ARG A 121 -14.49 -17.90 -5.76
N GLY A 122 -13.35 -18.08 -5.13
CA GLY A 122 -13.00 -17.57 -3.82
C GLY A 122 -12.61 -18.66 -2.83
N VAL A 123 -11.40 -18.53 -2.26
CA VAL A 123 -10.88 -19.35 -1.16
C VAL A 123 -10.36 -18.44 -0.05
N PRO A 124 -10.24 -18.91 1.22
CA PRO A 124 -9.73 -18.06 2.29
C PRO A 124 -8.36 -17.46 1.98
N PHE A 125 -8.17 -16.20 2.33
CA PHE A 125 -6.95 -15.43 2.10
C PHE A 125 -6.46 -14.81 3.40
N VAL A 126 -5.15 -14.89 3.69
CA VAL A 126 -4.53 -14.29 4.88
C VAL A 126 -3.27 -13.55 4.46
N GLN A 127 -3.08 -12.33 4.95
CA GLN A 127 -1.92 -11.51 4.63
C GLN A 127 -0.88 -11.50 5.75
N LEU A 128 0.38 -11.71 5.40
CA LEU A 128 1.56 -11.63 6.26
C LEU A 128 2.54 -10.63 5.62
N PRO A 129 2.23 -9.31 5.66
CA PRO A 129 2.99 -8.29 4.94
C PRO A 129 4.35 -8.05 5.60
N THR A 130 5.41 -8.07 4.79
CA THR A 130 6.81 -7.97 5.26
C THR A 130 7.48 -6.65 4.90
N SER A 131 6.89 -5.81 4.06
CA SER A 131 7.38 -4.46 3.77
C SER A 131 6.50 -3.40 4.42
N LEU A 132 7.10 -2.23 4.77
CA LEU A 132 6.37 -1.15 5.41
C LEU A 132 5.19 -0.66 4.55
N LEU A 133 5.39 -0.50 3.23
CA LEU A 133 4.32 -0.15 2.30
C LEU A 133 3.18 -1.16 2.33
N ALA A 134 3.49 -2.46 2.36
CA ALA A 134 2.45 -3.48 2.42
C ALA A 134 1.71 -3.44 3.76
N GLN A 135 2.38 -3.18 4.87
CA GLN A 135 1.76 -3.08 6.19
C GLN A 135 0.80 -1.88 6.27
N VAL A 136 1.20 -0.71 5.79
CA VAL A 136 0.38 0.50 5.96
C VAL A 136 -0.61 0.74 4.82
N ASP A 137 -0.43 0.09 3.66
CA ASP A 137 -1.25 0.34 2.47
C ASP A 137 -1.81 -0.94 1.84
N SER A 138 -1.05 -1.69 1.05
CA SER A 138 -1.61 -2.70 0.13
C SER A 138 -2.33 -3.85 0.83
N SER A 139 -2.01 -4.22 2.08
CA SER A 139 -2.68 -5.29 2.81
C SER A 139 -4.06 -4.91 3.37
N VAL A 140 -4.48 -3.65 3.28
CA VAL A 140 -5.74 -3.15 3.85
C VAL A 140 -6.69 -2.71 2.76
N GLY A 141 -7.93 -3.21 2.79
CA GLY A 141 -9.02 -2.76 1.90
C GLY A 141 -9.23 -3.59 0.65
N GLY A 142 -8.65 -4.80 0.60
CA GLY A 142 -9.04 -5.88 -0.31
C GLY A 142 -8.79 -5.65 -1.80
N LYS A 143 -8.06 -4.62 -2.21
CA LYS A 143 -7.67 -4.46 -3.61
C LYS A 143 -6.58 -5.47 -3.95
N VAL A 144 -6.90 -6.45 -4.78
CA VAL A 144 -5.97 -7.46 -5.26
C VAL A 144 -5.94 -7.44 -6.79
N ALA A 145 -4.77 -7.54 -7.39
CA ALA A 145 -4.65 -7.35 -8.83
C ALA A 145 -3.37 -7.94 -9.42
N VAL A 146 -3.41 -8.07 -10.76
CA VAL A 146 -2.24 -8.33 -11.60
C VAL A 146 -2.10 -7.24 -12.67
N ASN A 147 -0.89 -7.09 -13.19
CA ASN A 147 -0.56 -6.14 -14.22
C ASN A 147 -0.87 -6.71 -15.61
N HIS A 148 -1.18 -5.81 -16.53
CA HIS A 148 -1.26 -6.06 -17.96
C HIS A 148 -0.18 -5.25 -18.68
N ALA A 149 0.21 -5.66 -19.90
CA ALA A 149 1.19 -4.92 -20.70
C ALA A 149 0.83 -3.45 -20.94
N LEU A 150 -0.47 -3.12 -20.94
CA LEU A 150 -0.99 -1.77 -21.15
C LEU A 150 -1.22 -0.96 -19.85
N GLY A 151 -0.98 -1.54 -18.67
CA GLY A 151 -1.12 -0.78 -17.42
C GLY A 151 -1.10 -1.65 -16.16
N LYS A 152 -0.69 -1.03 -15.07
CA LYS A 152 -0.63 -1.67 -13.75
C LYS A 152 -2.02 -1.80 -13.12
N ASN A 153 -2.24 -2.91 -12.37
CA ASN A 153 -3.41 -3.14 -11.52
C ASN A 153 -4.76 -3.02 -12.27
N LEU A 154 -4.80 -3.38 -13.58
CA LEU A 154 -6.04 -3.28 -14.39
C LEU A 154 -6.95 -4.49 -14.25
N ILE A 155 -6.38 -5.63 -13.89
CA ILE A 155 -7.09 -6.91 -13.77
C ILE A 155 -7.07 -7.29 -12.29
N GLY A 156 -8.22 -7.28 -11.64
CA GLY A 156 -8.27 -7.53 -10.20
C GLY A 156 -9.68 -7.66 -9.65
N ALA A 157 -9.75 -7.75 -8.33
CA ALA A 157 -10.99 -7.84 -7.57
C ALA A 157 -10.89 -7.04 -6.27
N PHE A 158 -12.04 -6.78 -5.66
CA PHE A 158 -12.13 -6.44 -4.24
C PHE A 158 -12.34 -7.77 -3.50
N TYR A 159 -11.33 -8.22 -2.76
CA TYR A 159 -11.35 -9.47 -2.03
C TYR A 159 -10.70 -9.31 -0.66
N GLN A 160 -11.51 -9.34 0.39
CA GLN A 160 -11.02 -9.06 1.74
C GLN A 160 -10.29 -10.28 2.33
N PRO A 161 -9.15 -10.08 3.02
CA PRO A 161 -8.49 -11.16 3.73
C PRO A 161 -9.30 -11.58 4.96
N LYS A 162 -9.11 -12.81 5.43
CA LYS A 162 -9.70 -13.29 6.70
C LYS A 162 -8.94 -12.78 7.93
N GLY A 163 -7.72 -12.30 7.73
CA GLY A 163 -6.89 -11.66 8.76
C GLY A 163 -5.60 -11.12 8.16
N VAL A 164 -5.02 -10.14 8.83
CA VAL A 164 -3.71 -9.56 8.48
C VAL A 164 -2.82 -9.60 9.72
N PHE A 165 -1.63 -10.19 9.61
CA PHE A 165 -0.66 -10.31 10.70
C PHE A 165 0.62 -9.59 10.34
N MET A 166 0.87 -8.48 10.99
CA MET A 166 2.03 -7.60 10.78
C MET A 166 3.06 -7.85 11.88
N ASP A 167 3.93 -8.85 11.69
CA ASP A 167 5.08 -9.04 12.58
C ASP A 167 6.17 -8.04 12.19
N LEU A 168 6.34 -7.02 13.01
CA LEU A 168 7.25 -5.90 12.75
C LEU A 168 8.73 -6.31 12.81
N SER A 169 9.06 -7.47 13.38
CA SER A 169 10.43 -8.01 13.32
C SER A 169 10.90 -8.30 11.90
N MET A 170 9.97 -8.54 10.96
CA MET A 170 10.29 -8.77 9.55
C MET A 170 10.82 -7.51 8.84
N MET A 171 10.59 -6.32 9.40
CA MET A 171 11.15 -5.06 8.85
C MET A 171 12.65 -4.90 9.11
N GLU A 172 13.24 -5.65 10.06
CA GLU A 172 14.67 -5.58 10.37
C GLU A 172 15.55 -5.95 9.16
N SER A 173 15.05 -6.78 8.24
CA SER A 173 15.72 -7.15 6.99
C SER A 173 15.38 -6.25 5.80
N LEU A 174 14.46 -5.28 5.97
CA LEU A 174 13.98 -4.46 4.87
C LEU A 174 15.01 -3.41 4.47
N PRO A 175 15.36 -3.27 3.18
CA PRO A 175 16.25 -2.21 2.72
C PRO A 175 15.73 -0.82 3.06
N LYS A 176 16.62 0.11 3.42
CA LYS A 176 16.23 1.49 3.81
C LYS A 176 15.34 2.19 2.78
N ARG A 177 15.58 1.95 1.48
CA ARG A 177 14.77 2.53 0.41
C ARG A 177 13.32 2.03 0.44
N GLU A 178 13.09 0.77 0.81
CA GLU A 178 11.75 0.19 0.96
C GLU A 178 11.03 0.73 2.22
N ILE A 179 11.79 1.07 3.27
CA ILE A 179 11.26 1.79 4.44
C ILE A 179 10.80 3.18 4.01
N ALA A 180 11.65 3.94 3.30
CA ALA A 180 11.29 5.26 2.78
C ALA A 180 10.01 5.22 1.92
N THR A 181 9.86 4.19 1.08
CA THR A 181 8.64 3.98 0.27
C THR A 181 7.38 3.90 1.14
N GLY A 182 7.42 3.16 2.25
CA GLY A 182 6.30 3.09 3.19
C GLY A 182 6.04 4.41 3.93
N LEU A 183 7.10 5.15 4.27
CA LEU A 183 6.98 6.44 4.95
C LEU A 183 6.24 7.48 4.11
N GLY A 184 6.36 7.45 2.77
CA GLY A 184 5.58 8.31 1.89
C GLY A 184 4.06 8.15 2.12
N GLU A 185 3.58 6.91 2.21
CA GLU A 185 2.17 6.63 2.49
C GLU A 185 1.75 7.00 3.91
N ILE A 186 2.64 6.82 4.90
CA ILE A 186 2.38 7.21 6.30
C ILE A 186 2.17 8.71 6.42
N ILE A 187 3.03 9.53 5.80
CA ILE A 187 2.88 11.01 5.75
C ILE A 187 1.53 11.38 5.13
N LYS A 188 1.14 10.70 4.06
CA LYS A 188 -0.14 10.93 3.39
C LYS A 188 -1.31 10.84 4.36
N TYR A 189 -1.36 9.83 5.23
CA TYR A 189 -2.47 9.68 6.18
C TYR A 189 -2.59 10.86 7.15
N GLY A 190 -1.47 11.40 7.62
CA GLY A 190 -1.46 12.63 8.41
C GLY A 190 -2.03 13.83 7.65
N ILE A 191 -1.66 13.98 6.38
CA ILE A 191 -2.13 15.11 5.56
C ILE A 191 -3.61 15.00 5.24
N ILE A 192 -4.11 13.81 4.90
CA ILE A 192 -5.48 13.67 4.37
C ILE A 192 -6.56 13.51 5.43
N TYR A 193 -6.19 13.08 6.67
CA TYR A 193 -7.19 12.62 7.60
C TYR A 193 -6.93 13.01 9.06
N ASP A 194 -5.67 13.15 9.49
CA ASP A 194 -5.33 13.27 10.90
C ASP A 194 -4.18 14.26 11.14
N ALA A 195 -4.54 15.50 11.50
CA ALA A 195 -3.57 16.56 11.79
C ALA A 195 -2.67 16.24 13.00
N ASP A 196 -3.22 15.58 14.04
CA ASP A 196 -2.43 15.20 15.24
C ASP A 196 -1.41 14.13 14.88
N PHE A 197 -1.76 13.21 13.99
CA PHE A 197 -0.80 12.23 13.47
C PHE A 197 0.30 12.88 12.63
N PHE A 198 -0.03 13.91 11.83
CA PHE A 198 0.98 14.68 11.10
C PHE A 198 1.96 15.37 12.08
N VAL A 199 1.45 16.01 13.11
CA VAL A 199 2.27 16.65 14.17
C VAL A 199 3.13 15.59 14.91
N TYR A 200 2.57 14.42 15.20
CA TYR A 200 3.33 13.31 15.77
C TYR A 200 4.53 12.94 14.90
N LEU A 201 4.33 12.81 13.58
CA LEU A 201 5.41 12.49 12.64
C LEU A 201 6.48 13.60 12.58
N GLU A 202 6.09 14.87 12.65
CA GLU A 202 7.04 16.00 12.76
C GLU A 202 7.90 15.91 14.03
N GLN A 203 7.29 15.60 15.17
CA GLN A 203 7.96 15.56 16.45
C GLN A 203 8.85 14.33 16.66
N HIS A 204 8.47 13.19 16.08
CA HIS A 204 9.11 11.89 16.29
C HIS A 204 9.82 11.35 15.05
N ALA A 205 10.17 12.21 14.08
CA ALA A 205 10.72 11.80 12.79
C ALA A 205 11.95 10.88 12.93
N ASP A 206 12.85 11.17 13.87
CA ASP A 206 14.08 10.39 14.08
C ASP A 206 13.77 8.98 14.61
N ALA A 207 12.84 8.85 15.56
CA ALA A 207 12.37 7.57 16.10
C ALA A 207 11.62 6.75 15.03
N VAL A 208 10.84 7.42 14.17
CA VAL A 208 10.13 6.82 13.04
C VAL A 208 11.12 6.28 11.99
N LEU A 209 12.13 7.08 11.62
CA LEU A 209 13.20 6.67 10.71
C LEU A 209 14.03 5.51 11.24
N ALA A 210 14.30 5.52 12.56
CA ALA A 210 15.03 4.45 13.24
C ALA A 210 14.18 3.18 13.45
N LEU A 211 12.88 3.21 13.13
CA LEU A 211 11.92 2.15 13.43
C LEU A 211 11.94 1.74 14.90
N GLU A 212 12.08 2.71 15.81
CA GLU A 212 12.00 2.44 17.24
C GLU A 212 10.68 1.75 17.57
N ARG A 213 10.71 0.72 18.41
CA ARG A 213 9.57 -0.20 18.58
C ARG A 213 8.23 0.49 18.86
N GLU A 214 8.22 1.49 19.74
CA GLU A 214 6.98 2.21 20.07
C GLU A 214 6.51 3.08 18.90
N ALA A 215 7.43 3.81 18.25
CA ALA A 215 7.14 4.64 17.10
C ALA A 215 6.65 3.80 15.90
N ALA A 216 7.30 2.66 15.65
CA ALA A 216 6.90 1.73 14.57
C ALA A 216 5.49 1.18 14.80
N VAL A 217 5.18 0.68 16.00
CA VAL A 217 3.84 0.20 16.34
C VAL A 217 2.80 1.31 16.22
N HIS A 218 3.12 2.52 16.71
CA HIS A 218 2.19 3.65 16.67
C HIS A 218 1.89 4.09 15.23
N MET A 219 2.93 4.36 14.42
CA MET A 219 2.75 4.85 13.05
C MET A 219 2.01 3.85 12.16
N ILE A 220 2.31 2.55 12.29
CA ILE A 220 1.65 1.50 11.49
C ILE A 220 0.20 1.32 11.97
N ALA A 221 -0.04 1.24 13.26
CA ALA A 221 -1.40 1.10 13.80
C ALA A 221 -2.28 2.29 13.40
N ARG A 222 -1.76 3.54 13.54
CA ARG A 222 -2.54 4.72 13.18
C ARG A 222 -2.83 4.80 11.68
N SER A 223 -1.86 4.46 10.84
CA SER A 223 -2.08 4.34 9.39
C SER A 223 -3.16 3.33 9.03
N CYS A 224 -3.12 2.14 9.66
CA CYS A 224 -4.14 1.11 9.47
C CYS A 224 -5.53 1.55 9.98
N GLU A 225 -5.60 2.24 11.13
CA GLU A 225 -6.86 2.79 11.68
C GLU A 225 -7.50 3.79 10.71
N ILE A 226 -6.70 4.73 10.18
CA ILE A 226 -7.19 5.72 9.20
C ILE A 226 -7.66 5.01 7.93
N LYS A 227 -6.85 4.10 7.39
CA LYS A 227 -7.22 3.37 6.18
C LYS A 227 -8.45 2.50 6.39
N ALA A 228 -8.54 1.80 7.53
CA ALA A 228 -9.71 1.00 7.89
C ALA A 228 -10.99 1.85 7.97
N ALA A 229 -10.92 3.04 8.57
CA ALA A 229 -12.05 3.97 8.64
C ALA A 229 -12.54 4.36 7.23
N VAL A 230 -11.60 4.78 6.36
CA VAL A 230 -11.92 5.18 4.98
C VAL A 230 -12.47 4.02 4.15
N VAL A 231 -11.91 2.81 4.31
CA VAL A 231 -12.35 1.60 3.59
C VAL A 231 -13.72 1.14 4.09
N SER A 232 -13.96 1.20 5.40
CA SER A 232 -15.25 0.80 5.99
C SER A 232 -16.39 1.70 5.54
N GLU A 233 -16.11 2.99 5.24
CA GLU A 233 -17.12 3.93 4.72
C GLU A 233 -17.32 3.79 3.20
N ASP A 234 -16.23 3.48 2.46
CA ASP A 234 -16.27 3.39 0.99
C ASP A 234 -15.36 2.26 0.48
N GLU A 235 -15.84 1.02 0.58
CA GLU A 235 -15.08 -0.16 0.18
C GLU A 235 -14.65 -0.13 -1.29
N LYS A 236 -15.54 0.33 -2.19
CA LYS A 236 -15.36 0.24 -3.65
C LYS A 236 -14.81 1.51 -4.31
N GLU A 237 -14.35 2.49 -3.52
CA GLU A 237 -13.75 3.74 -4.04
C GLU A 237 -14.70 4.56 -4.92
N SER A 238 -15.96 4.63 -4.54
CA SER A 238 -16.96 5.43 -5.24
C SER A 238 -16.98 6.90 -4.80
N GLY A 239 -16.49 7.21 -3.60
CA GLY A 239 -16.58 8.52 -2.96
C GLY A 239 -15.36 8.85 -2.08
N LEU A 240 -15.49 8.69 -0.75
CA LEU A 240 -14.49 9.09 0.23
C LEU A 240 -13.11 8.45 -0.01
N ARG A 241 -13.06 7.18 -0.37
CA ARG A 241 -11.79 6.47 -0.54
C ARG A 241 -10.86 7.10 -1.58
N ARG A 242 -11.37 7.98 -2.45
CA ARG A 242 -10.56 8.75 -3.40
C ARG A 242 -9.53 9.66 -2.72
N ILE A 243 -9.74 10.07 -1.45
CA ILE A 243 -8.77 10.88 -0.71
C ILE A 243 -7.42 10.17 -0.54
N LEU A 244 -7.40 8.83 -0.53
CA LEU A 244 -6.18 8.03 -0.50
C LEU A 244 -5.27 8.27 -1.71
N ASN A 245 -5.79 8.90 -2.76
CA ASN A 245 -5.04 9.25 -3.97
C ASN A 245 -4.38 10.64 -3.89
N PHE A 246 -4.30 11.27 -2.71
CA PHE A 246 -3.56 12.53 -2.54
C PHE A 246 -2.10 12.34 -2.99
N GLY A 247 -1.61 13.24 -3.84
CA GLY A 247 -0.28 13.17 -4.44
C GLY A 247 -0.14 12.20 -5.63
N HIS A 248 -1.01 11.20 -5.77
CA HIS A 248 -0.86 10.12 -6.76
C HIS A 248 -0.98 10.58 -8.21
N THR A 249 -1.70 11.66 -8.51
CA THR A 249 -1.85 12.17 -9.88
C THR A 249 -0.49 12.58 -10.46
N MET A 250 0.32 13.33 -9.68
CA MET A 250 1.69 13.65 -10.10
C MET A 250 2.63 12.45 -9.97
N ALA A 251 2.47 11.63 -8.93
CA ALA A 251 3.31 10.46 -8.71
C ALA A 251 3.28 9.50 -9.90
N HIS A 252 2.12 9.15 -10.43
CA HIS A 252 1.98 8.27 -11.58
C HIS A 252 2.63 8.84 -12.84
N ALA A 253 2.57 10.17 -13.04
CA ALA A 253 3.28 10.82 -14.14
C ALA A 253 4.80 10.72 -13.96
N ILE A 254 5.32 10.95 -12.75
CA ILE A 254 6.74 10.81 -12.42
C ILE A 254 7.20 9.36 -12.63
N GLU A 255 6.47 8.37 -12.10
CA GLU A 255 6.79 6.95 -12.26
C GLU A 255 6.87 6.56 -13.74
N LYS A 256 5.90 7.00 -14.55
CA LYS A 256 5.82 6.70 -15.98
C LYS A 256 6.97 7.34 -16.76
N GLU A 257 7.20 8.64 -16.56
CA GLU A 257 8.28 9.37 -17.25
C GLU A 257 9.68 8.83 -16.89
N THR A 258 9.85 8.29 -15.68
CA THR A 258 11.10 7.69 -15.22
C THR A 258 11.16 6.17 -15.40
N GLY A 259 10.24 5.60 -16.19
CA GLY A 259 10.19 4.19 -16.58
C GLY A 259 9.97 3.22 -15.43
N TYR A 260 9.39 3.66 -14.30
CA TYR A 260 9.17 2.88 -13.07
C TYR A 260 10.45 2.31 -12.44
N ILE A 261 11.61 2.91 -12.74
CA ILE A 261 12.93 2.43 -12.29
C ILE A 261 13.58 3.42 -11.32
N ARG A 262 13.51 4.72 -11.62
CA ARG A 262 14.23 5.74 -10.87
C ARG A 262 13.63 5.97 -9.48
N TYR A 263 12.31 6.07 -9.41
CA TYR A 263 11.57 6.31 -8.18
C TYR A 263 10.71 5.08 -7.81
N ASN A 264 10.78 4.70 -6.53
CA ASN A 264 9.80 3.80 -5.95
C ASN A 264 8.48 4.54 -5.73
N HIS A 265 7.38 3.81 -5.58
CA HIS A 265 6.04 4.39 -5.44
C HIS A 265 5.95 5.49 -4.37
N GLY A 266 6.38 5.22 -3.13
CA GLY A 266 6.30 6.21 -2.05
C GLY A 266 7.23 7.42 -2.24
N GLU A 267 8.37 7.25 -2.96
CA GLU A 267 9.23 8.36 -3.35
C GLU A 267 8.51 9.30 -4.34
N ALA A 268 7.83 8.73 -5.34
CA ALA A 268 7.04 9.50 -6.30
C ALA A 268 5.82 10.16 -5.63
N VAL A 269 5.13 9.44 -4.74
CA VAL A 269 3.99 9.97 -3.96
C VAL A 269 4.42 11.13 -3.07
N ALA A 270 5.60 11.06 -2.44
CA ALA A 270 6.14 12.14 -1.62
C ALA A 270 6.30 13.45 -2.42
N ILE A 271 6.90 13.38 -3.62
CA ILE A 271 7.01 14.54 -4.53
C ILE A 271 5.62 15.03 -4.94
N GLY A 272 4.73 14.10 -5.29
CA GLY A 272 3.37 14.42 -5.72
C GLY A 272 2.52 15.05 -4.63
N MET A 273 2.71 14.68 -3.35
CA MET A 273 2.03 15.31 -2.21
C MET A 273 2.42 16.78 -2.06
N ILE A 274 3.72 17.10 -2.17
CA ILE A 274 4.19 18.51 -2.14
C ILE A 274 3.59 19.28 -3.31
N GLY A 275 3.55 18.67 -4.51
CA GLY A 275 2.92 19.31 -5.68
C GLY A 275 1.42 19.56 -5.50
N ALA A 276 0.67 18.60 -4.92
CA ALA A 276 -0.74 18.79 -4.63
C ALA A 276 -0.99 19.83 -3.53
N ALA A 277 -0.10 19.93 -2.55
CA ALA A 277 -0.12 21.01 -1.55
C ALA A 277 0.16 22.38 -2.19
N ASP A 278 1.15 22.47 -3.11
CA ASP A 278 1.46 23.71 -3.84
C ASP A 278 0.26 24.16 -4.72
N ILE A 279 -0.40 23.22 -5.43
CA ILE A 279 -1.66 23.53 -6.15
C ILE A 279 -2.71 24.10 -5.17
N SER A 280 -2.86 23.49 -3.99
CA SER A 280 -3.83 23.94 -3.00
C SER A 280 -3.55 25.36 -2.50
N ALA A 281 -2.26 25.71 -2.28
CA ALA A 281 -1.85 27.03 -1.86
C ALA A 281 -2.08 28.09 -2.97
N ARG A 282 -1.72 27.77 -4.22
CA ARG A 282 -1.95 28.65 -5.38
C ARG A 282 -3.43 28.92 -5.64
N LEU A 283 -4.30 27.98 -5.29
CA LEU A 283 -5.75 28.16 -5.31
C LEU A 283 -6.30 28.92 -4.08
N GLY A 284 -5.43 29.33 -3.15
CA GLY A 284 -5.83 30.03 -1.92
C GLY A 284 -6.58 29.15 -0.91
N MET A 285 -6.46 27.80 -1.02
CA MET A 285 -7.15 26.86 -0.14
C MET A 285 -6.43 26.63 1.18
N ILE A 286 -5.08 26.78 1.19
CA ILE A 286 -4.20 26.65 2.35
C ILE A 286 -3.14 27.76 2.34
N PRO A 287 -2.52 28.10 3.48
CA PRO A 287 -1.37 28.98 3.51
C PRO A 287 -0.10 28.28 2.97
N GLU A 288 0.84 29.05 2.41
CA GLU A 288 2.15 28.53 1.97
C GLU A 288 2.94 27.85 3.10
N ALA A 289 2.71 28.26 4.34
CA ALA A 289 3.32 27.63 5.52
C ALA A 289 2.98 26.13 5.64
N ASP A 290 1.79 25.72 5.24
CA ASP A 290 1.41 24.29 5.26
C ASP A 290 2.17 23.51 4.17
N VAL A 291 2.39 24.12 2.99
CA VAL A 291 3.24 23.52 1.94
C VAL A 291 4.67 23.32 2.46
N ALA A 292 5.22 24.33 3.11
CA ALA A 292 6.57 24.27 3.68
C ALA A 292 6.68 23.18 4.76
N ARG A 293 5.65 23.00 5.59
CA ARG A 293 5.61 21.91 6.60
C ARG A 293 5.59 20.54 5.94
N VAL A 294 4.77 20.34 4.90
CA VAL A 294 4.72 19.06 4.16
C VAL A 294 6.09 18.78 3.53
N GLU A 295 6.70 19.75 2.85
CA GLU A 295 8.02 19.59 2.23
C GLU A 295 9.11 19.31 3.28
N ALA A 296 9.09 20.00 4.40
CA ALA A 296 10.05 19.79 5.49
C ALA A 296 9.94 18.38 6.10
N LEU A 297 8.72 17.88 6.34
CA LEU A 297 8.51 16.52 6.85
C LEU A 297 8.96 15.47 5.84
N VAL A 298 8.62 15.62 4.56
CA VAL A 298 9.07 14.74 3.47
C VAL A 298 10.60 14.68 3.43
N ALA A 299 11.28 15.84 3.45
CA ALA A 299 12.74 15.92 3.44
C ALA A 299 13.35 15.28 4.70
N ARG A 300 12.77 15.52 5.89
CA ARG A 300 13.24 14.94 7.14
C ARG A 300 13.10 13.41 7.16
N MET A 301 12.08 12.87 6.50
CA MET A 301 11.90 11.41 6.30
C MET A 301 12.80 10.83 5.18
N GLN A 302 13.80 11.60 4.72
CA GLN A 302 14.76 11.19 3.69
C GLN A 302 14.11 10.81 2.34
N LEU A 303 12.96 11.40 2.06
CA LEU A 303 12.24 11.25 0.81
C LEU A 303 12.59 12.39 -0.16
N PRO A 304 12.57 12.15 -1.48
CA PRO A 304 12.83 13.20 -2.45
C PRO A 304 11.70 14.25 -2.47
N THR A 305 12.07 15.52 -2.61
CA THR A 305 11.13 16.65 -2.73
C THR A 305 11.01 17.15 -4.16
N LYS A 306 11.87 16.67 -5.07
CA LYS A 306 11.87 17.00 -6.49
C LYS A 306 12.09 15.79 -7.36
N ALA A 307 11.50 15.81 -8.55
CA ALA A 307 11.67 14.78 -9.57
C ALA A 307 12.76 15.19 -10.55
N GLU A 308 13.70 14.31 -10.83
CA GLU A 308 14.71 14.45 -11.88
C GLU A 308 14.36 13.60 -13.08
N GLY A 309 14.73 14.03 -14.27
CA GLY A 309 14.47 13.30 -15.51
C GLY A 309 13.04 13.42 -16.03
N CYS A 310 12.28 14.39 -15.50
CA CYS A 310 10.93 14.73 -15.95
C CYS A 310 10.89 16.10 -16.60
N THR A 311 9.90 16.33 -17.44
CA THR A 311 9.56 17.67 -17.98
C THR A 311 8.11 18.00 -17.68
N VAL A 312 7.79 19.30 -17.55
CA VAL A 312 6.41 19.76 -17.29
C VAL A 312 5.45 19.26 -18.37
N ASP A 313 5.84 19.35 -19.63
CA ASP A 313 4.99 18.96 -20.77
C ASP A 313 4.69 17.46 -20.79
N ALA A 314 5.68 16.62 -20.47
CA ALA A 314 5.51 15.19 -20.39
C ALA A 314 4.61 14.79 -19.20
N MET A 315 4.90 15.33 -18.03
CA MET A 315 4.08 15.08 -16.83
C MET A 315 2.64 15.55 -17.03
N TYR A 316 2.45 16.76 -17.61
CA TYR A 316 1.11 17.32 -17.85
C TYR A 316 0.32 16.48 -18.84
N ARG A 317 0.94 15.98 -19.91
CA ARG A 317 0.30 15.04 -20.85
C ARG A 317 -0.12 13.74 -20.15
N ASP A 318 0.73 13.21 -19.26
CA ASP A 318 0.53 11.91 -18.66
C ASP A 318 -0.54 11.86 -17.57
N ILE A 319 -0.83 12.98 -16.90
CA ILE A 319 -1.95 13.00 -15.92
C ILE A 319 -3.32 12.73 -16.56
N PHE A 320 -3.49 12.96 -17.87
CA PHE A 320 -4.74 12.66 -18.57
C PHE A 320 -4.88 11.18 -18.95
N HIS A 321 -3.79 10.41 -18.93
CA HIS A 321 -3.81 8.96 -19.17
C HIS A 321 -4.06 8.16 -17.88
N ASP A 322 -4.17 8.82 -16.72
CA ASP A 322 -4.52 8.16 -15.46
C ASP A 322 -5.99 7.70 -15.49
N LYS A 323 -6.24 6.51 -14.90
CA LYS A 323 -7.58 5.92 -14.68
C LYS A 323 -8.57 6.84 -13.95
N LYS A 324 -8.08 7.91 -13.33
CA LYS A 324 -8.83 8.90 -12.56
C LYS A 324 -9.46 9.99 -13.42
N THR A 325 -9.19 9.99 -14.74
CA THR A 325 -9.78 10.93 -15.68
C THR A 325 -11.22 10.52 -15.97
N ILE A 326 -12.18 11.34 -15.56
CA ILE A 326 -13.61 11.16 -15.86
C ILE A 326 -14.03 12.25 -16.83
N ASN A 327 -14.57 11.86 -17.98
CA ASN A 327 -14.98 12.80 -19.05
C ASN A 327 -13.88 13.79 -19.46
N GLY A 328 -12.61 13.33 -19.54
CA GLY A 328 -11.49 14.16 -19.95
C GLY A 328 -10.98 15.15 -18.90
N LYS A 329 -11.50 15.10 -17.66
CA LYS A 329 -11.05 15.95 -16.56
C LYS A 329 -10.29 15.15 -15.51
N VAL A 330 -9.16 15.70 -15.06
CA VAL A 330 -8.34 15.12 -14.00
C VAL A 330 -8.98 15.43 -12.64
N ASN A 331 -9.20 14.40 -11.83
CA ASN A 331 -9.68 14.56 -10.47
C ASN A 331 -8.49 14.70 -9.51
N TRP A 332 -8.29 15.88 -8.99
CA TRP A 332 -7.28 16.22 -8.00
C TRP A 332 -7.81 15.99 -6.59
N VAL A 333 -6.99 15.43 -5.72
CA VAL A 333 -7.19 15.50 -4.27
C VAL A 333 -6.32 16.63 -3.76
N LEU A 334 -6.92 17.66 -3.14
CA LEU A 334 -6.27 18.90 -2.72
C LEU A 334 -6.51 19.15 -1.23
N MET A 335 -5.55 19.81 -0.57
CA MET A 335 -5.64 20.17 0.84
C MET A 335 -6.65 21.31 1.09
N GLN A 336 -7.37 21.18 2.22
CA GLN A 336 -8.12 22.28 2.86
C GLN A 336 -7.48 22.69 4.20
N GLY A 337 -6.36 22.07 4.52
CA GLY A 337 -5.56 22.15 5.73
C GLY A 337 -4.90 20.79 6.01
N ILE A 338 -3.93 20.75 6.91
CA ILE A 338 -3.35 19.49 7.38
C ILE A 338 -4.44 18.70 8.10
N GLY A 339 -4.60 17.41 7.74
CA GLY A 339 -5.65 16.54 8.26
C GLY A 339 -6.96 16.61 7.46
N LYS A 340 -7.05 17.44 6.41
CA LYS A 340 -8.28 17.59 5.64
C LYS A 340 -8.02 17.86 4.15
N VAL A 341 -8.70 17.10 3.29
CA VAL A 341 -8.60 17.23 1.83
C VAL A 341 -9.98 17.21 1.16
N THR A 342 -10.01 17.60 -0.10
CA THR A 342 -11.20 17.54 -0.96
C THR A 342 -10.84 17.14 -2.38
N CYS A 343 -11.81 16.62 -3.14
CA CYS A 343 -11.64 16.30 -4.55
C CYS A 343 -12.10 17.46 -5.42
N ARG A 344 -11.29 17.85 -6.43
CA ARG A 344 -11.60 18.91 -7.39
C ARG A 344 -11.21 18.50 -8.83
N ASN A 345 -11.99 18.92 -9.80
CA ASN A 345 -11.75 18.68 -11.24
C ASN A 345 -11.74 19.95 -12.09
N ASP A 346 -11.68 21.09 -11.43
CA ASP A 346 -11.72 22.45 -12.00
C ASP A 346 -10.42 23.21 -11.75
N VAL A 347 -9.28 22.50 -11.66
CA VAL A 347 -7.97 23.11 -11.44
C VAL A 347 -7.43 23.70 -12.76
N PRO A 348 -7.10 25.00 -12.82
CA PRO A 348 -6.55 25.65 -14.00
C PRO A 348 -5.20 25.03 -14.44
N GLU A 349 -4.98 24.94 -15.76
CA GLU A 349 -3.78 24.33 -16.33
C GLU A 349 -2.49 25.05 -15.91
N ASP A 350 -2.50 26.40 -15.91
CA ASP A 350 -1.36 27.22 -15.52
C ASP A 350 -0.89 26.92 -14.10
N ILE A 351 -1.83 26.81 -13.15
CA ILE A 351 -1.54 26.44 -11.76
C ILE A 351 -0.91 25.04 -11.67
N VAL A 352 -1.45 24.06 -12.41
CA VAL A 352 -0.89 22.72 -12.42
C VAL A 352 0.53 22.70 -12.98
N ARG A 353 0.76 23.41 -14.11
CA ARG A 353 2.08 23.49 -14.75
C ARG A 353 3.11 24.20 -13.87
N GLU A 354 2.73 25.27 -13.19
CA GLU A 354 3.62 25.97 -12.26
C GLU A 354 4.00 25.09 -11.06
N ALA A 355 3.04 24.38 -10.48
CA ALA A 355 3.30 23.44 -9.40
C ALA A 355 4.21 22.27 -9.85
N MET A 356 4.00 21.74 -11.07
CA MET A 356 4.91 20.73 -11.64
C MET A 356 6.32 21.29 -11.84
N ALA A 357 6.45 22.50 -12.38
CA ALA A 357 7.75 23.15 -12.59
C ALA A 357 8.52 23.34 -11.27
N ALA A 358 7.82 23.66 -10.18
CA ALA A 358 8.42 23.80 -8.85
C ALA A 358 8.93 22.46 -8.29
N ARG A 359 8.43 21.32 -8.75
CA ARG A 359 8.79 19.96 -8.32
C ARG A 359 9.77 19.25 -9.25
N ILE A 360 10.23 19.87 -10.34
CA ILE A 360 11.28 19.33 -11.21
C ILE A 360 12.65 19.79 -10.71
N GLY A 361 13.55 18.84 -10.50
CA GLY A 361 14.97 19.07 -10.22
C GLY A 361 15.74 19.38 -11.52
N LYS A 362 16.90 19.98 -11.35
CA LYS A 362 17.83 20.27 -12.48
C LYS A 362 18.55 19.00 -12.92
#